data_6d4bed74efb16ccc86e4606b0ba0713b
#
_entry.id   6d4bed74efb16ccc86e4606b0ba0713b
#
_cell.length_a   1.000
_cell.length_b   1.000
_cell.length_c   1.000
_cell.angle_alpha   90.00
_cell.angle_beta   90.00
_cell.angle_gamma   90.00
#
_symmetry.space_group_name_H-M   'P 1'
#
loop_
_entity.id
_entity.type
_entity.pdbx_description
1 polymer ?
#
loop_
_entity_poly.entity_id
_entity_poly.type
_entity_poly.pdbx_seq_one_letter_code
_entity_poly.pdbx_strand_id
1 'polypeptide(L)'
;MITDATIKGTAVSPQAGIFALGTASHSYVEFAVRSGMEERGFVSAIASLREPRTTMGGVNLVAGFRPELWRAVAGDSSPRGVEGFNHDVVGPGDYRMPAKQNDAVLWISGSEYDVVFDVARQAIAALGPLAQVADETSSWPYHHDRDLTGFIDGSENPSLIDAPEIALIPEGSPGAGGSILLLQKWTHDAAAWESQPIPAQEKVIGRTKVDSVELQDRPKDSHAARTDQDQFGKIFRRNMPFGTVTDHGTMFVGFSSEQRRLVAMLENMAGKADGMRDRLTYFARATTGSYYFVPSLQDLRRFASAGA
;
A
#
# COMPACT_ATOMS: atom_id res chain seq x y z
N MET A 1 22.74 -8.98 46.62
CA MET A 1 21.80 -7.98 46.09
C MET A 1 21.90 -8.03 44.58
N ILE A 2 20.98 -8.71 43.93
CA ILE A 2 20.87 -8.78 42.49
C ILE A 2 19.99 -7.59 42.12
N THR A 3 20.59 -6.58 41.51
CA THR A 3 19.92 -5.38 41.02
C THR A 3 18.97 -5.76 39.91
N ASP A 4 17.75 -5.35 40.07
CA ASP A 4 16.60 -5.43 39.19
C ASP A 4 17.02 -4.94 37.78
N ALA A 5 17.17 -5.88 36.84
CA ALA A 5 17.38 -5.55 35.43
C ALA A 5 16.03 -5.08 34.91
N THR A 6 15.86 -3.77 34.85
CA THR A 6 14.73 -3.12 34.16
C THR A 6 14.57 -3.76 32.80
N ILE A 7 13.53 -4.54 32.57
CA ILE A 7 13.14 -5.08 31.28
C ILE A 7 12.90 -3.86 30.39
N LYS A 8 13.85 -3.58 29.49
CA LYS A 8 13.66 -2.59 28.42
C LYS A 8 12.37 -2.95 27.71
N GLY A 9 11.45 -2.00 27.63
CA GLY A 9 10.18 -2.17 26.94
C GLY A 9 10.43 -2.86 25.60
N THR A 10 9.65 -3.90 25.32
CA THR A 10 9.72 -4.63 24.05
C THR A 10 9.51 -3.64 22.92
N ALA A 11 10.52 -3.51 22.04
CA ALA A 11 10.43 -2.64 20.86
C ALA A 11 9.13 -2.94 20.10
N VAL A 12 8.46 -1.89 19.66
CA VAL A 12 7.18 -2.03 18.94
C VAL A 12 7.45 -2.67 17.59
N SER A 13 6.85 -3.82 17.32
CA SER A 13 7.10 -4.58 16.08
C SER A 13 6.06 -4.27 15.00
N PRO A 14 6.47 -3.89 13.80
CA PRO A 14 5.55 -3.76 12.67
C PRO A 14 5.05 -5.12 12.20
N GLN A 15 4.03 -5.13 11.35
CA GLN A 15 3.64 -6.31 10.60
C GLN A 15 4.75 -6.64 9.58
N ALA A 16 5.36 -7.81 9.68
CA ALA A 16 6.57 -8.17 8.94
C ALA A 16 6.40 -8.12 7.42
N GLY A 17 5.19 -8.40 6.92
CA GLY A 17 4.86 -8.39 5.50
C GLY A 17 5.10 -7.04 4.81
N ILE A 18 5.10 -5.91 5.55
CA ILE A 18 5.43 -4.60 4.99
C ILE A 18 6.81 -4.64 4.32
N PHE A 19 7.79 -5.31 4.95
CA PHE A 19 9.19 -5.34 4.51
C PHE A 19 9.62 -6.66 3.87
N ALA A 20 8.69 -7.62 3.71
CA ALA A 20 8.99 -8.94 3.14
C ALA A 20 9.18 -8.87 1.62
N LEU A 21 10.38 -8.55 1.14
CA LEU A 21 10.74 -8.55 -0.28
C LEU A 21 10.89 -9.97 -0.84
N GLY A 22 10.88 -10.08 -2.17
CA GLY A 22 11.12 -11.35 -2.87
C GLY A 22 9.92 -12.32 -2.88
N THR A 23 8.73 -11.84 -2.51
CA THR A 23 7.50 -12.61 -2.64
C THR A 23 7.01 -12.62 -4.10
N ALA A 24 6.64 -13.79 -4.61
CA ALA A 24 6.29 -14.01 -6.02
C ALA A 24 4.78 -14.02 -6.28
N SER A 25 3.97 -14.09 -5.24
CA SER A 25 2.51 -14.10 -5.34
C SER A 25 1.90 -13.18 -4.30
N HIS A 26 0.90 -12.41 -4.71
CA HIS A 26 0.21 -11.45 -3.85
C HIS A 26 -1.30 -11.54 -4.05
N SER A 27 -2.05 -11.38 -2.96
CA SER A 27 -3.50 -11.20 -2.97
C SER A 27 -3.85 -10.01 -2.08
N TYR A 28 -4.58 -9.05 -2.63
CA TYR A 28 -5.15 -7.91 -1.92
C TYR A 28 -6.65 -8.14 -1.84
N VAL A 29 -7.17 -8.30 -0.65
CA VAL A 29 -8.61 -8.51 -0.42
C VAL A 29 -9.11 -7.37 0.44
N GLU A 30 -9.96 -6.52 -0.13
CA GLU A 30 -10.59 -5.42 0.58
C GLU A 30 -11.99 -5.83 1.05
N PHE A 31 -12.34 -5.42 2.26
CA PHE A 31 -13.60 -5.81 2.92
C PHE A 31 -14.44 -4.60 3.26
N ALA A 32 -15.76 -4.76 3.12
CA ALA A 32 -16.78 -3.88 3.69
C ALA A 32 -17.52 -4.61 4.81
N VAL A 33 -17.61 -3.98 5.98
CA VAL A 33 -18.35 -4.49 7.14
C VAL A 33 -19.84 -4.60 6.78
N ARG A 34 -20.48 -5.71 7.13
CA ARG A 34 -21.92 -5.90 6.86
C ARG A 34 -22.74 -4.97 7.76
N SER A 35 -23.84 -4.46 7.23
CA SER A 35 -24.76 -3.63 7.99
C SER A 35 -25.21 -4.32 9.29
N GLY A 36 -25.13 -3.60 10.41
CA GLY A 36 -25.51 -4.12 11.72
C GLY A 36 -24.44 -4.94 12.44
N MET A 37 -23.28 -5.18 11.83
CA MET A 37 -22.18 -5.86 12.51
C MET A 37 -21.32 -4.83 13.28
N GLU A 38 -20.82 -5.27 14.44
CA GLU A 38 -19.95 -4.43 15.27
C GLU A 38 -18.53 -4.36 14.70
N GLU A 39 -18.02 -3.16 14.50
CA GLU A 39 -16.67 -2.88 14.01
C GLU A 39 -15.59 -3.55 14.88
N ARG A 40 -15.77 -3.56 16.20
CA ARG A 40 -14.86 -4.23 17.13
C ARG A 40 -14.78 -5.74 16.90
N GLY A 41 -15.92 -6.39 16.63
CA GLY A 41 -15.97 -7.82 16.30
C GLY A 41 -15.22 -8.13 15.01
N PHE A 42 -15.36 -7.28 14.01
CA PHE A 42 -14.63 -7.40 12.74
C PHE A 42 -13.12 -7.23 12.91
N VAL A 43 -12.68 -6.19 13.65
CA VAL A 43 -11.24 -6.00 13.97
C VAL A 43 -10.70 -7.19 14.75
N SER A 44 -11.46 -7.73 15.73
CA SER A 44 -11.07 -8.91 16.50
C SER A 44 -10.91 -10.15 15.64
N ALA A 45 -11.80 -10.36 14.67
CA ALA A 45 -11.72 -11.48 13.75
C ALA A 45 -10.47 -11.39 12.86
N ILE A 46 -10.17 -10.21 12.31
CA ILE A 46 -8.94 -9.99 11.54
C ILE A 46 -7.69 -10.19 12.42
N ALA A 47 -7.67 -9.63 13.62
CA ALA A 47 -6.55 -9.78 14.57
C ALA A 47 -6.30 -11.24 15.00
N SER A 48 -7.30 -12.10 14.85
CA SER A 48 -7.22 -13.52 15.19
C SER A 48 -6.80 -14.41 14.00
N LEU A 49 -6.69 -13.85 12.79
CA LEU A 49 -6.14 -14.57 11.63
C LEU A 49 -4.67 -14.91 11.89
N ARG A 50 -4.25 -16.04 11.38
CA ARG A 50 -2.88 -16.52 11.58
C ARG A 50 -2.20 -16.81 10.26
N GLU A 51 -0.94 -16.44 10.20
CA GLU A 51 -0.05 -16.89 9.15
C GLU A 51 0.22 -18.39 9.29
N PRO A 52 0.19 -19.15 8.19
CA PRO A 52 0.58 -20.55 8.22
C PRO A 52 2.02 -20.70 8.72
N ARG A 53 2.23 -21.59 9.68
CA ARG A 53 3.58 -21.95 10.14
C ARG A 53 4.16 -23.00 9.21
N THR A 54 5.15 -22.61 8.42
CA THR A 54 5.84 -23.47 7.49
C THR A 54 7.34 -23.29 7.61
N THR A 55 8.10 -24.34 7.28
CA THR A 55 9.56 -24.28 7.24
C THR A 55 10.07 -23.82 5.87
N MET A 56 9.22 -23.81 4.87
CA MET A 56 9.51 -23.34 3.51
C MET A 56 8.27 -22.65 2.94
N GLY A 57 8.46 -21.61 2.13
CA GLY A 57 7.36 -20.94 1.43
C GLY A 57 6.40 -20.20 2.36
N GLY A 58 6.91 -19.49 3.37
CA GLY A 58 6.08 -18.72 4.30
C GLY A 58 5.17 -17.71 3.61
N VAL A 59 4.02 -17.45 4.22
CA VAL A 59 3.07 -16.43 3.78
C VAL A 59 3.08 -15.30 4.80
N ASN A 60 3.16 -14.08 4.32
CA ASN A 60 3.00 -12.87 5.12
C ASN A 60 1.55 -12.39 4.99
N LEU A 61 0.99 -11.93 6.10
CA LEU A 61 -0.33 -11.32 6.15
C LEU A 61 -0.19 -9.93 6.75
N VAL A 62 -0.60 -8.91 5.99
CA VAL A 62 -0.66 -7.52 6.44
C VAL A 62 -2.12 -7.10 6.49
N ALA A 63 -2.56 -6.68 7.67
CA ALA A 63 -3.92 -6.18 7.89
C ALA A 63 -3.90 -4.67 8.06
N GLY A 64 -4.70 -3.97 7.23
CA GLY A 64 -4.93 -2.53 7.32
C GLY A 64 -6.41 -2.23 7.52
N PHE A 65 -6.70 -1.14 8.22
CA PHE A 65 -8.06 -0.72 8.55
C PHE A 65 -8.29 0.71 8.10
N ARG A 66 -9.51 1.01 7.64
CA ARG A 66 -9.92 2.39 7.43
C ARG A 66 -9.63 3.20 8.70
N PRO A 67 -8.99 4.36 8.60
CA PRO A 67 -8.56 5.12 9.78
C PRO A 67 -9.69 5.44 10.76
N GLU A 68 -10.88 5.76 10.26
CA GLU A 68 -12.05 6.07 11.08
C GLU A 68 -12.55 4.84 11.84
N LEU A 69 -12.59 3.67 11.19
CA LEU A 69 -12.95 2.40 11.81
C LEU A 69 -11.95 2.04 12.91
N TRP A 70 -10.65 2.14 12.62
CA TRP A 70 -9.63 1.88 13.64
C TRP A 70 -9.74 2.82 14.83
N ARG A 71 -9.98 4.10 14.58
CA ARG A 71 -10.16 5.11 15.63
C ARG A 71 -11.38 4.83 16.51
N ALA A 72 -12.48 4.39 15.93
CA ALA A 72 -13.69 4.02 16.67
C ALA A 72 -13.43 2.84 17.65
N VAL A 73 -12.55 1.90 17.26
CA VAL A 73 -12.28 0.69 18.04
C VAL A 73 -11.09 0.85 19.01
N ALA A 74 -10.03 1.55 18.60
CA ALA A 74 -8.77 1.66 19.33
C ALA A 74 -8.61 2.97 20.12
N GLY A 75 -9.48 3.97 19.91
CA GLY A 75 -9.50 5.23 20.66
C GLY A 75 -8.20 6.02 20.54
N ASP A 76 -7.68 6.48 21.67
CA ASP A 76 -6.50 7.36 21.75
C ASP A 76 -5.19 6.72 21.25
N SER A 77 -5.14 5.40 21.08
CA SER A 77 -3.98 4.73 20.48
C SER A 77 -3.92 4.85 18.97
N SER A 78 -4.95 5.42 18.33
CA SER A 78 -4.99 5.63 16.88
C SER A 78 -4.11 6.79 16.45
N PRO A 79 -3.47 6.72 15.26
CA PRO A 79 -2.68 7.84 14.75
C PRO A 79 -3.56 9.08 14.56
N ARG A 80 -3.01 10.26 14.90
CA ARG A 80 -3.72 11.53 14.80
C ARG A 80 -3.67 12.08 13.37
N GLY A 81 -4.78 12.69 12.93
CA GLY A 81 -4.85 13.38 11.62
C GLY A 81 -4.74 12.46 10.43
N VAL A 82 -5.02 11.15 10.61
CA VAL A 82 -5.11 10.17 9.52
C VAL A 82 -6.58 9.91 9.20
N GLU A 83 -6.93 10.00 7.92
CA GLU A 83 -8.29 9.85 7.40
C GLU A 83 -8.31 8.88 6.22
N GLY A 84 -9.48 8.27 5.95
CA GLY A 84 -9.70 7.48 4.75
C GLY A 84 -9.59 8.31 3.48
N PHE A 85 -9.55 7.64 2.34
CA PHE A 85 -9.63 8.27 1.01
C PHE A 85 -11.09 8.65 0.72
N ASN A 86 -11.59 9.66 1.46
CA ASN A 86 -13.02 9.98 1.52
C ASN A 86 -13.51 10.84 0.35
N HIS A 87 -12.60 11.43 -0.42
CA HIS A 87 -12.92 12.31 -1.55
C HIS A 87 -12.00 12.03 -2.73
N ASP A 88 -12.53 12.15 -3.95
CA ASP A 88 -11.71 12.07 -5.16
C ASP A 88 -10.62 13.14 -5.14
N VAL A 89 -9.41 12.80 -5.60
CA VAL A 89 -8.40 13.82 -5.92
C VAL A 89 -8.71 14.32 -7.33
N VAL A 90 -9.09 15.58 -7.43
CA VAL A 90 -9.54 16.20 -8.68
C VAL A 90 -8.46 17.16 -9.19
N GLY A 91 -8.11 17.01 -10.45
CA GLY A 91 -7.21 17.89 -11.22
C GLY A 91 -7.94 18.63 -12.35
N PRO A 92 -7.21 19.41 -13.15
CA PRO A 92 -7.76 20.11 -14.31
C PRO A 92 -8.40 19.17 -15.33
N GLY A 93 -9.40 19.66 -16.07
CA GLY A 93 -10.02 18.94 -17.18
C GLY A 93 -10.74 17.66 -16.79
N ASP A 94 -11.46 17.68 -15.68
CA ASP A 94 -12.23 16.53 -15.14
C ASP A 94 -11.38 15.31 -14.77
N TYR A 95 -10.05 15.44 -14.71
CA TYR A 95 -9.19 14.38 -14.22
C TYR A 95 -9.46 14.10 -12.75
N ARG A 96 -9.59 12.82 -12.41
CA ARG A 96 -9.80 12.40 -11.02
C ARG A 96 -9.16 11.05 -10.71
N MET A 97 -8.70 10.93 -9.48
CA MET A 97 -8.36 9.66 -8.84
C MET A 97 -9.51 9.35 -7.87
N PRO A 98 -10.30 8.30 -8.10
CA PRO A 98 -11.54 8.07 -7.38
C PRO A 98 -11.29 7.60 -5.96
N ALA A 99 -12.12 8.06 -5.04
CA ALA A 99 -12.26 7.51 -3.70
C ALA A 99 -13.04 6.20 -3.76
N LYS A 100 -12.40 5.10 -3.34
CA LYS A 100 -13.00 3.76 -3.22
C LYS A 100 -12.59 3.14 -1.89
N GLN A 101 -12.83 3.89 -0.82
CA GLN A 101 -12.44 3.50 0.51
C GLN A 101 -13.28 2.34 1.02
N ASN A 102 -12.62 1.22 1.36
CA ASN A 102 -13.22 0.08 2.05
C ASN A 102 -12.81 0.06 3.54
N ASP A 103 -13.44 -0.81 4.34
CA ASP A 103 -13.26 -0.81 5.80
C ASP A 103 -11.97 -1.47 6.27
N ALA A 104 -11.50 -2.48 5.54
CA ALA A 104 -10.21 -3.11 5.81
C ALA A 104 -9.63 -3.72 4.54
N VAL A 105 -8.31 -3.95 4.57
CA VAL A 105 -7.58 -4.72 3.57
C VAL A 105 -6.76 -5.82 4.25
N LEU A 106 -6.72 -7.00 3.64
CA LEU A 106 -5.71 -8.02 3.87
C LEU A 106 -4.82 -8.11 2.65
N TRP A 107 -3.54 -7.83 2.83
CA TRP A 107 -2.52 -8.11 1.84
C TRP A 107 -1.78 -9.36 2.24
N ILE A 108 -1.94 -10.41 1.44
CA ILE A 108 -1.35 -11.73 1.62
C ILE A 108 -0.28 -11.90 0.56
N SER A 109 0.94 -12.25 0.96
CA SER A 109 2.05 -12.42 0.02
C SER A 109 2.95 -13.60 0.39
N GLY A 110 3.44 -14.31 -0.62
CA GLY A 110 4.27 -15.49 -0.45
C GLY A 110 5.03 -15.87 -1.71
N SER A 111 5.75 -16.99 -1.66
CA SER A 111 6.45 -17.53 -2.83
C SER A 111 5.53 -18.31 -3.77
N GLU A 112 4.54 -19.03 -3.23
CA GLU A 112 3.69 -19.96 -3.98
C GLU A 112 2.26 -19.41 -4.10
N TYR A 113 1.74 -19.41 -5.33
CA TYR A 113 0.40 -18.87 -5.62
C TYR A 113 -0.71 -19.64 -4.93
N ASP A 114 -0.67 -20.97 -4.94
CA ASP A 114 -1.67 -21.84 -4.34
C ASP A 114 -1.77 -21.65 -2.83
N VAL A 115 -0.62 -21.46 -2.15
CA VAL A 115 -0.58 -21.19 -0.70
C VAL A 115 -1.18 -19.82 -0.39
N VAL A 116 -0.84 -18.79 -1.15
CA VAL A 116 -1.44 -17.45 -1.01
C VAL A 116 -2.93 -17.49 -1.27
N PHE A 117 -3.38 -18.21 -2.30
CA PHE A 117 -4.77 -18.41 -2.64
C PHE A 117 -5.55 -19.09 -1.51
N ASP A 118 -5.02 -20.18 -0.93
CA ASP A 118 -5.68 -20.90 0.16
C ASP A 118 -5.78 -20.05 1.43
N VAL A 119 -4.75 -19.29 1.77
CA VAL A 119 -4.78 -18.36 2.92
C VAL A 119 -5.83 -17.26 2.70
N ALA A 120 -5.89 -16.67 1.51
CA ALA A 120 -6.90 -15.67 1.17
C ALA A 120 -8.31 -16.24 1.28
N ARG A 121 -8.55 -17.44 0.71
CA ARG A 121 -9.83 -18.15 0.81
C ARG A 121 -10.25 -18.42 2.26
N GLN A 122 -9.32 -18.87 3.09
CA GLN A 122 -9.60 -19.15 4.51
C GLN A 122 -9.94 -17.85 5.26
N ALA A 123 -9.21 -16.75 5.00
CA ALA A 123 -9.50 -15.45 5.58
C ALA A 123 -10.90 -14.94 5.16
N ILE A 124 -11.24 -15.02 3.88
CA ILE A 124 -12.58 -14.66 3.37
C ILE A 124 -13.68 -15.48 4.07
N ALA A 125 -13.47 -16.79 4.21
CA ALA A 125 -14.44 -17.67 4.88
C ALA A 125 -14.60 -17.30 6.37
N ALA A 126 -13.50 -17.03 7.07
CA ALA A 126 -13.52 -16.64 8.49
C ALA A 126 -14.20 -15.30 8.73
N LEU A 127 -14.03 -14.33 7.81
CA LEU A 127 -14.60 -12.99 7.92
C LEU A 127 -16.02 -12.88 7.34
N GLY A 128 -16.45 -13.85 6.53
CA GLY A 128 -17.72 -13.82 5.80
C GLY A 128 -18.98 -13.55 6.64
N PRO A 129 -19.09 -14.01 7.90
CA PRO A 129 -20.17 -13.63 8.79
C PRO A 129 -20.24 -12.12 9.13
N LEU A 130 -19.10 -11.43 9.15
CA LEU A 130 -18.96 -10.05 9.62
C LEU A 130 -18.81 -9.03 8.47
N ALA A 131 -18.19 -9.45 7.36
CA ALA A 131 -17.87 -8.59 6.24
C ALA A 131 -18.09 -9.31 4.90
N GLN A 132 -18.15 -8.51 3.84
CA GLN A 132 -18.15 -9.01 2.46
C GLN A 132 -16.88 -8.53 1.76
N VAL A 133 -16.40 -9.31 0.80
CA VAL A 133 -15.37 -8.88 -0.13
C VAL A 133 -15.93 -7.74 -0.97
N ALA A 134 -15.26 -6.59 -0.91
CA ALA A 134 -15.62 -5.40 -1.67
C ALA A 134 -14.78 -5.29 -2.95
N ASP A 135 -13.51 -5.71 -2.87
CA ASP A 135 -12.59 -5.77 -4.00
C ASP A 135 -11.54 -6.86 -3.77
N GLU A 136 -11.07 -7.47 -4.85
CA GLU A 136 -10.04 -8.50 -4.83
C GLU A 136 -9.08 -8.31 -6.00
N THR A 137 -7.77 -8.44 -5.72
CA THR A 137 -6.75 -8.33 -6.76
C THR A 137 -5.61 -9.29 -6.50
N SER A 138 -5.32 -10.13 -7.48
CA SER A 138 -4.10 -10.94 -7.51
C SER A 138 -3.00 -10.21 -8.26
N SER A 139 -1.75 -10.32 -7.78
CA SER A 139 -0.60 -9.64 -8.35
C SER A 139 0.66 -10.51 -8.31
N TRP A 140 1.62 -10.17 -9.14
CA TRP A 140 2.89 -10.89 -9.31
C TRP A 140 4.03 -9.92 -9.66
N PRO A 141 5.31 -10.24 -9.39
CA PRO A 141 6.46 -9.44 -9.83
C PRO A 141 6.67 -9.59 -11.35
N TYR A 142 7.10 -8.51 -12.01
CA TYR A 142 7.36 -8.49 -13.44
C TYR A 142 8.83 -8.15 -13.73
N HIS A 143 9.50 -9.01 -14.49
CA HIS A 143 10.89 -8.83 -14.91
C HIS A 143 11.83 -8.36 -13.78
N HIS A 144 11.74 -8.99 -12.62
CA HIS A 144 12.46 -8.70 -11.36
C HIS A 144 12.06 -7.36 -10.71
N ASP A 145 12.49 -6.25 -11.28
CA ASP A 145 12.38 -4.90 -10.72
C ASP A 145 11.62 -3.91 -11.62
N ARG A 146 10.90 -4.41 -12.65
CA ARG A 146 10.17 -3.55 -13.57
C ARG A 146 8.68 -3.58 -13.32
N ASP A 147 8.02 -2.51 -13.72
CA ASP A 147 6.58 -2.46 -13.88
C ASP A 147 6.16 -2.76 -15.34
N LEU A 148 4.86 -2.75 -15.62
CA LEU A 148 4.33 -3.01 -16.97
C LEU A 148 4.58 -1.87 -17.96
N THR A 149 5.13 -0.73 -17.56
CA THR A 149 5.65 0.29 -18.49
C THR A 149 7.01 -0.10 -19.06
N GLY A 150 7.66 -1.11 -18.46
CA GLY A 150 9.00 -1.59 -18.78
C GLY A 150 10.11 -0.78 -18.11
N PHE A 151 9.79 0.20 -17.26
CA PHE A 151 10.75 0.94 -16.45
C PHE A 151 11.04 0.22 -15.13
N ILE A 152 12.21 0.49 -14.54
CA ILE A 152 12.56 0.00 -13.21
C ILE A 152 11.66 0.69 -12.19
N ASP A 153 10.94 -0.10 -11.38
CA ASP A 153 10.13 0.40 -10.26
C ASP A 153 10.93 0.37 -8.97
N GLY A 154 10.69 1.34 -8.12
CA GLY A 154 11.31 1.41 -6.81
C GLY A 154 12.76 1.94 -6.79
N SER A 155 13.26 2.54 -7.88
CA SER A 155 14.60 3.13 -7.93
C SER A 155 14.88 4.19 -6.85
N GLU A 156 13.83 4.80 -6.29
CA GLU A 156 13.90 5.76 -5.17
C GLU A 156 13.42 5.17 -3.83
N ASN A 157 13.18 3.86 -3.77
CA ASN A 157 12.89 3.24 -2.48
C ASN A 157 14.09 3.38 -1.53
N PRO A 158 13.85 3.62 -0.25
CA PRO A 158 14.90 3.53 0.76
C PRO A 158 15.45 2.12 0.82
N SER A 159 16.69 1.99 1.28
CA SER A 159 17.24 0.68 1.63
C SER A 159 16.37 0.00 2.70
N LEU A 160 16.41 -1.34 2.82
CA LEU A 160 15.66 -2.05 3.86
C LEU A 160 16.08 -1.67 5.29
N ILE A 161 17.28 -1.12 5.47
CA ILE A 161 17.74 -0.61 6.77
C ILE A 161 17.03 0.69 7.10
N ASP A 162 16.83 1.56 6.12
CA ASP A 162 16.23 2.89 6.29
C ASP A 162 14.70 2.86 6.16
N ALA A 163 14.15 1.86 5.49
CA ALA A 163 12.71 1.75 5.21
C ALA A 163 11.83 1.83 6.48
N PRO A 164 12.18 1.22 7.63
CA PRO A 164 11.39 1.35 8.85
C PRO A 164 11.24 2.80 9.34
N GLU A 165 12.29 3.62 9.27
CA GLU A 165 12.23 5.03 9.68
C GLU A 165 11.28 5.85 8.81
N ILE A 166 11.15 5.48 7.55
CA ILE A 166 10.31 6.17 6.56
C ILE A 166 8.85 5.69 6.64
N ALA A 167 8.66 4.38 6.75
CA ALA A 167 7.36 3.76 6.65
C ALA A 167 6.60 3.73 7.98
N LEU A 168 7.30 3.65 9.14
CA LEU A 168 6.66 3.41 10.43
C LEU A 168 6.49 4.69 11.24
N ILE A 169 5.36 4.80 11.90
CA ILE A 169 5.09 5.85 12.88
C ILE A 169 6.08 5.69 14.05
N PRO A 170 6.79 6.76 14.44
CA PRO A 170 7.85 6.71 15.43
C PRO A 170 7.33 6.34 16.82
N GLU A 171 8.22 5.76 17.64
CA GLU A 171 7.95 5.45 19.05
C GLU A 171 7.51 6.69 19.83
N GLY A 172 6.62 6.50 20.80
CA GLY A 172 6.06 7.58 21.61
C GLY A 172 4.89 8.34 20.96
N SER A 173 4.56 8.04 19.72
CA SER A 173 3.39 8.61 19.03
C SER A 173 2.20 7.63 19.06
N PRO A 174 0.94 8.12 19.08
CA PRO A 174 -0.21 7.25 18.86
C PRO A 174 -0.09 6.51 17.53
N GLY A 175 -0.29 5.17 17.56
CA GLY A 175 -0.10 4.30 16.40
C GLY A 175 1.37 3.90 16.14
N ALA A 176 2.28 4.11 17.10
CA ALA A 176 3.70 3.76 16.98
C ALA A 176 3.94 2.35 16.44
N GLY A 177 4.91 2.20 15.53
CA GLY A 177 5.24 0.95 14.84
C GLY A 177 4.21 0.51 13.80
N GLY A 178 3.09 1.23 13.67
CA GLY A 178 2.16 1.10 12.56
C GLY A 178 2.61 1.93 11.35
N SER A 179 1.85 1.85 10.27
CA SER A 179 2.12 2.55 9.00
C SER A 179 0.83 3.04 8.37
N ILE A 180 0.92 4.08 7.55
CA ILE A 180 -0.18 4.50 6.67
C ILE A 180 0.08 3.90 5.28
N LEU A 181 -0.87 3.13 4.80
CA LEU A 181 -0.88 2.51 3.48
C LEU A 181 -1.78 3.29 2.53
N LEU A 182 -1.27 3.69 1.38
CA LEU A 182 -2.05 4.05 0.21
C LEU A 182 -2.11 2.85 -0.72
N LEU A 183 -3.32 2.41 -1.05
CA LEU A 183 -3.59 1.32 -1.98
C LEU A 183 -4.42 1.84 -3.15
N GLN A 184 -3.90 1.68 -4.39
CA GLN A 184 -4.59 2.12 -5.61
C GLN A 184 -4.37 1.16 -6.76
N LYS A 185 -5.44 0.85 -7.51
CA LYS A 185 -5.35 0.22 -8.83
C LYS A 185 -5.15 1.27 -9.91
N TRP A 186 -4.16 1.06 -10.77
CA TRP A 186 -3.88 1.88 -11.93
C TRP A 186 -3.98 1.02 -13.17
N THR A 187 -5.06 1.13 -13.93
CA THR A 187 -5.23 0.42 -15.21
C THR A 187 -4.43 1.11 -16.30
N HIS A 188 -3.69 0.34 -17.09
CA HIS A 188 -2.83 0.85 -18.16
C HIS A 188 -3.54 0.83 -19.52
N ASP A 189 -3.39 1.89 -20.31
CA ASP A 189 -3.58 1.87 -21.74
C ASP A 189 -2.28 1.40 -22.40
N ALA A 190 -2.09 0.08 -22.38
CA ALA A 190 -0.86 -0.53 -22.87
C ALA A 190 -0.63 -0.24 -24.36
N ALA A 191 -1.68 -0.25 -25.18
CA ALA A 191 -1.56 0.02 -26.61
C ALA A 191 -1.10 1.45 -26.89
N ALA A 192 -1.67 2.43 -26.20
CA ALA A 192 -1.22 3.82 -26.31
C ALA A 192 0.20 3.99 -25.77
N TRP A 193 0.58 3.31 -24.68
CA TRP A 193 1.93 3.36 -24.13
C TRP A 193 2.97 2.75 -25.06
N GLU A 194 2.72 1.54 -25.57
CA GLU A 194 3.65 0.79 -26.43
C GLU A 194 3.83 1.46 -27.80
N SER A 195 2.84 2.24 -28.27
CA SER A 195 2.96 3.01 -29.51
C SER A 195 3.96 4.17 -29.39
N GLN A 196 4.33 4.59 -28.18
CA GLN A 196 5.30 5.67 -27.97
C GLN A 196 6.73 5.16 -28.19
N PRO A 197 7.57 5.90 -28.95
CA PRO A 197 8.99 5.57 -29.03
C PRO A 197 9.68 5.73 -27.66
N ILE A 198 10.72 4.95 -27.39
CA ILE A 198 11.44 4.96 -26.11
C ILE A 198 11.80 6.38 -25.62
N PRO A 199 12.35 7.29 -26.44
CA PRO A 199 12.66 8.64 -25.97
C PRO A 199 11.43 9.45 -25.53
N ALA A 200 10.24 9.16 -26.05
CA ALA A 200 9.00 9.79 -25.59
C ALA A 200 8.54 9.19 -24.26
N GLN A 201 8.63 7.86 -24.11
CA GLN A 201 8.36 7.19 -22.83
C GLN A 201 9.28 7.69 -21.72
N GLU A 202 10.58 7.85 -22.00
CA GLU A 202 11.57 8.38 -21.05
C GLU A 202 11.22 9.81 -20.60
N LYS A 203 10.74 10.66 -21.49
CA LYS A 203 10.25 12.01 -21.15
C LYS A 203 8.97 11.98 -20.30
N VAL A 204 8.10 11.01 -20.51
CA VAL A 204 6.90 10.81 -19.67
C VAL A 204 7.30 10.41 -18.25
N ILE A 205 8.24 9.48 -18.12
CA ILE A 205 8.71 9.01 -16.81
C ILE A 205 9.68 10.02 -16.17
N GLY A 206 10.56 10.65 -16.94
CA GLY A 206 11.61 11.54 -16.47
C GLY A 206 12.95 10.84 -16.21
N ARG A 207 13.08 9.57 -16.65
CA ARG A 207 14.24 8.71 -16.45
C ARG A 207 14.51 7.88 -17.70
N THR A 208 15.74 7.39 -17.85
CA THR A 208 16.08 6.42 -18.86
C THR A 208 15.40 5.08 -18.60
N LYS A 209 14.99 4.38 -19.66
CA LYS A 209 14.27 3.10 -19.55
C LYS A 209 15.15 1.93 -19.12
N VAL A 210 16.41 1.96 -19.52
CA VAL A 210 17.34 0.83 -19.32
C VAL A 210 17.82 0.76 -17.86
N ASP A 211 18.26 1.87 -17.31
CA ASP A 211 19.03 1.96 -16.06
C ASP A 211 18.46 2.97 -15.04
N SER A 212 17.30 3.56 -15.36
CA SER A 212 16.57 4.50 -14.46
C SER A 212 17.37 5.74 -14.04
N VAL A 213 18.31 6.19 -14.87
CA VAL A 213 19.03 7.44 -14.64
C VAL A 213 18.11 8.61 -14.91
N GLU A 214 18.10 9.59 -14.01
CA GLU A 214 17.30 10.80 -14.18
C GLU A 214 17.76 11.62 -15.38
N LEU A 215 16.80 12.11 -16.20
CA LEU A 215 17.13 12.95 -17.35
C LEU A 215 17.63 14.33 -16.90
N GLN A 216 18.69 14.83 -17.52
CA GLN A 216 19.24 16.16 -17.23
C GLN A 216 18.24 17.29 -17.50
N ASP A 217 17.44 17.13 -18.56
CA ASP A 217 16.37 18.03 -18.99
C ASP A 217 14.98 17.46 -18.64
N ARG A 218 14.84 16.84 -17.47
CA ARG A 218 13.61 16.22 -16.97
C ARG A 218 12.41 17.18 -17.13
N PRO A 219 11.37 16.82 -17.89
CA PRO A 219 10.18 17.64 -17.98
C PRO A 219 9.50 17.82 -16.63
N LYS A 220 8.98 19.02 -16.36
CA LYS A 220 8.30 19.34 -15.07
C LYS A 220 7.01 18.54 -14.86
N ASP A 221 6.40 18.06 -15.93
CA ASP A 221 5.20 17.21 -15.93
C ASP A 221 5.51 15.72 -16.06
N SER A 222 6.79 15.32 -16.03
CA SER A 222 7.18 13.91 -15.98
C SER A 222 6.81 13.29 -14.64
N HIS A 223 6.57 11.98 -14.63
CA HIS A 223 6.20 11.24 -13.41
C HIS A 223 7.21 11.44 -12.27
N ALA A 224 8.50 11.31 -12.53
CA ALA A 224 9.54 11.53 -11.53
C ALA A 224 9.56 12.95 -10.97
N ALA A 225 9.23 13.98 -11.79
CA ALA A 225 9.09 15.34 -11.31
C ALA A 225 7.83 15.58 -10.47
N ARG A 226 6.73 14.87 -10.81
CA ARG A 226 5.46 15.02 -10.09
C ARG A 226 5.39 14.20 -8.80
N THR A 227 6.29 13.23 -8.61
CA THR A 227 6.37 12.37 -7.43
C THR A 227 7.70 12.48 -6.70
N ASP A 228 8.40 13.61 -6.86
CA ASP A 228 9.72 13.87 -6.31
C ASP A 228 9.74 13.73 -4.77
N GLN A 229 10.43 12.70 -4.28
CA GLN A 229 10.48 12.38 -2.86
C GLN A 229 11.33 13.34 -2.03
N ASP A 230 12.22 14.09 -2.65
CA ASP A 230 12.98 15.16 -1.95
C ASP A 230 12.08 16.36 -1.67
N GLN A 231 11.06 16.59 -2.51
CA GLN A 231 10.07 17.65 -2.31
C GLN A 231 8.94 17.24 -1.36
N PHE A 232 8.39 16.02 -1.51
CA PHE A 232 7.17 15.61 -0.79
C PHE A 232 7.45 14.74 0.43
N GLY A 233 8.67 14.25 0.58
CA GLY A 233 9.08 13.30 1.61
C GLY A 233 9.09 11.86 1.10
N LYS A 234 10.01 11.09 1.66
CA LYS A 234 10.21 9.68 1.25
C LYS A 234 9.05 8.80 1.67
N ILE A 235 8.72 7.82 0.82
CA ILE A 235 7.77 6.74 1.06
C ILE A 235 8.43 5.40 0.73
N PHE A 236 7.88 4.30 1.25
CA PHE A 236 8.32 2.95 0.91
C PHE A 236 7.27 2.29 0.01
N ARG A 237 7.64 1.91 -1.22
CA ARG A 237 6.73 1.35 -2.24
C ARG A 237 6.93 -0.15 -2.41
N ARG A 238 5.82 -0.84 -2.61
CA ARG A 238 5.74 -2.28 -2.87
C ARG A 238 4.76 -2.57 -4.03
N ASN A 239 4.91 -1.82 -5.13
CA ASN A 239 4.01 -1.95 -6.28
C ASN A 239 4.14 -3.32 -6.95
N MET A 240 3.03 -3.80 -7.50
CA MET A 240 2.98 -5.05 -8.25
C MET A 240 2.04 -4.92 -9.44
N PRO A 241 2.32 -5.53 -10.59
CA PRO A 241 1.36 -5.71 -11.67
C PRO A 241 0.14 -6.50 -11.24
N PHE A 242 -0.99 -6.25 -11.89
CA PHE A 242 -2.21 -7.04 -11.76
C PHE A 242 -2.91 -7.19 -13.12
N GLY A 243 -3.85 -8.14 -13.21
CA GLY A 243 -4.78 -8.26 -14.32
C GLY A 243 -4.54 -9.44 -15.24
N THR A 244 -5.05 -9.32 -16.45
CA THR A 244 -4.93 -10.29 -17.55
C THR A 244 -4.03 -9.72 -18.65
N VAL A 245 -3.81 -10.45 -19.74
CA VAL A 245 -3.00 -9.95 -20.88
C VAL A 245 -3.69 -8.81 -21.64
N THR A 246 -5.00 -8.66 -21.50
CA THR A 246 -5.79 -7.63 -22.22
C THR A 246 -6.31 -6.52 -21.33
N ASP A 247 -6.37 -6.74 -20.00
CA ASP A 247 -6.80 -5.75 -19.00
C ASP A 247 -5.88 -5.88 -17.79
N HIS A 248 -4.94 -4.95 -17.68
CA HIS A 248 -3.89 -5.02 -16.67
C HIS A 248 -3.44 -3.62 -16.22
N GLY A 249 -2.61 -3.62 -15.19
CA GLY A 249 -2.09 -2.38 -14.64
C GLY A 249 -1.19 -2.60 -13.43
N THR A 250 -1.05 -1.57 -12.62
CA THR A 250 -0.23 -1.58 -11.41
C THR A 250 -1.10 -1.40 -10.16
N MET A 251 -0.97 -2.33 -9.22
CA MET A 251 -1.39 -2.12 -7.85
C MET A 251 -0.31 -1.29 -7.16
N PHE A 252 -0.61 -0.01 -6.93
CA PHE A 252 0.24 0.86 -6.14
C PHE A 252 0.08 0.56 -4.66
N VAL A 253 1.18 0.28 -3.99
CA VAL A 253 1.27 -0.02 -2.56
C VAL A 253 2.33 0.89 -1.95
N GLY A 254 1.90 1.96 -1.31
CA GLY A 254 2.81 2.96 -0.73
C GLY A 254 2.64 3.07 0.79
N PHE A 255 3.73 2.88 1.53
CA PHE A 255 3.78 3.01 2.98
C PHE A 255 4.49 4.29 3.41
N SER A 256 3.94 4.95 4.43
CA SER A 256 4.56 6.14 5.04
C SER A 256 4.21 6.24 6.52
N SER A 257 5.13 6.81 7.29
CA SER A 257 4.84 7.25 8.68
C SER A 257 3.88 8.45 8.74
N GLU A 258 3.70 9.16 7.61
CA GLU A 258 2.91 10.39 7.53
C GLU A 258 2.04 10.39 6.27
N GLN A 259 0.71 10.42 6.45
CA GLN A 259 -0.25 10.46 5.33
C GLN A 259 -0.03 11.66 4.39
N ARG A 260 0.37 12.81 4.94
CA ARG A 260 0.58 14.04 4.14
C ARG A 260 1.55 13.86 2.97
N ARG A 261 2.55 12.97 3.08
CA ARG A 261 3.51 12.68 1.99
C ARG A 261 2.79 12.03 0.81
N LEU A 262 1.94 11.04 1.09
CA LEU A 262 1.15 10.35 0.08
C LEU A 262 0.10 11.28 -0.56
N VAL A 263 -0.58 12.09 0.26
CA VAL A 263 -1.56 13.08 -0.23
C VAL A 263 -0.91 14.10 -1.16
N ALA A 264 0.22 14.69 -0.74
CA ALA A 264 0.91 15.72 -1.51
C ALA A 264 1.39 15.21 -2.88
N MET A 265 1.88 13.97 -2.95
CA MET A 265 2.25 13.34 -4.23
C MET A 265 1.04 13.18 -5.14
N LEU A 266 -0.09 12.65 -4.64
CA LEU A 266 -1.29 12.48 -5.46
C LEU A 266 -1.86 13.83 -5.96
N GLU A 267 -1.93 14.83 -5.08
CA GLU A 267 -2.38 16.18 -5.45
C GLU A 267 -1.48 16.83 -6.51
N ASN A 268 -0.16 16.61 -6.39
CA ASN A 268 0.79 17.09 -7.37
C ASN A 268 0.67 16.33 -8.71
N MET A 269 0.55 15.00 -8.69
CA MET A 269 0.27 14.19 -9.89
C MET A 269 -1.01 14.64 -10.59
N ALA A 270 -2.03 14.97 -9.83
CA ALA A 270 -3.30 15.47 -10.37
C ALA A 270 -3.20 16.88 -10.94
N GLY A 271 -2.13 17.63 -10.64
CA GLY A 271 -2.00 19.04 -11.05
C GLY A 271 -2.88 19.99 -10.26
N LYS A 272 -3.25 19.65 -9.02
CA LYS A 272 -4.20 20.42 -8.22
C LYS A 272 -3.70 21.83 -7.89
N ALA A 273 -2.39 21.99 -7.65
CA ALA A 273 -1.82 23.27 -7.24
C ALA A 273 -1.42 24.18 -8.42
N ASP A 274 -0.91 23.62 -9.50
CA ASP A 274 -0.27 24.37 -10.60
C ASP A 274 -0.93 24.12 -11.99
N GLY A 275 -1.97 23.30 -12.04
CA GLY A 275 -2.65 22.96 -13.28
C GLY A 275 -1.90 21.96 -14.16
N MET A 276 -0.72 21.47 -13.72
CA MET A 276 0.14 20.60 -14.51
C MET A 276 -0.03 19.15 -14.08
N ARG A 277 -0.73 18.39 -14.90
CA ARG A 277 -0.99 16.98 -14.66
C ARG A 277 0.22 16.12 -15.03
N ASP A 278 0.52 15.10 -14.23
CA ASP A 278 1.53 14.07 -14.49
C ASP A 278 1.24 13.36 -15.83
N ARG A 279 2.24 13.34 -16.73
CA ARG A 279 2.11 12.74 -18.07
C ARG A 279 1.81 11.24 -18.03
N LEU A 280 2.32 10.51 -17.05
CA LEU A 280 2.04 9.07 -16.96
C LEU A 280 0.54 8.80 -16.81
N THR A 281 -0.21 9.71 -16.17
CA THR A 281 -1.65 9.56 -15.97
C THR A 281 -2.49 9.63 -17.26
N TYR A 282 -1.90 9.93 -18.39
CA TYR A 282 -2.56 9.79 -19.71
C TYR A 282 -2.51 8.36 -20.23
N PHE A 283 -1.62 7.52 -19.70
CA PHE A 283 -1.42 6.12 -20.07
C PHE A 283 -1.80 5.15 -18.94
N ALA A 284 -1.82 5.64 -17.71
CA ALA A 284 -2.24 4.88 -16.52
C ALA A 284 -3.30 5.68 -15.76
N ARG A 285 -4.45 5.04 -15.49
CA ARG A 285 -5.58 5.68 -14.84
C ARG A 285 -5.89 5.03 -13.50
N ALA A 286 -5.93 5.81 -12.41
CA ALA A 286 -6.41 5.33 -11.13
C ALA A 286 -7.89 4.93 -11.22
N THR A 287 -8.22 3.74 -10.77
CA THR A 287 -9.59 3.18 -10.74
C THR A 287 -10.09 2.97 -9.32
N THR A 288 -9.18 2.94 -8.35
CA THR A 288 -9.48 2.90 -6.90
C THR A 288 -8.58 3.88 -6.15
N GLY A 289 -8.89 4.12 -4.88
CA GLY A 289 -8.06 4.86 -3.93
C GLY A 289 -8.53 4.61 -2.52
N SER A 290 -7.66 4.05 -1.67
CA SER A 290 -7.94 3.75 -0.28
C SER A 290 -6.74 4.08 0.60
N TYR A 291 -6.96 4.70 1.75
CA TYR A 291 -5.98 4.81 2.82
C TYR A 291 -6.31 3.82 3.93
N TYR A 292 -5.32 3.09 4.38
CA TYR A 292 -5.45 2.20 5.52
C TYR A 292 -4.39 2.52 6.57
N PHE A 293 -4.79 2.49 7.84
CA PHE A 293 -3.83 2.37 8.92
C PHE A 293 -3.51 0.89 9.13
N VAL A 294 -2.23 0.56 9.06
CA VAL A 294 -1.68 -0.77 9.32
C VAL A 294 -1.08 -0.74 10.73
N PRO A 295 -1.78 -1.28 11.76
CA PRO A 295 -1.32 -1.20 13.14
C PRO A 295 -0.08 -2.05 13.38
N SER A 296 0.63 -1.75 14.47
CA SER A 296 1.70 -2.62 14.97
C SER A 296 1.15 -3.98 15.38
N LEU A 297 2.01 -5.01 15.44
CA LEU A 297 1.62 -6.33 15.94
C LEU A 297 1.11 -6.27 17.38
N GLN A 298 1.67 -5.40 18.21
CA GLN A 298 1.23 -5.23 19.61
C GLN A 298 -0.18 -4.65 19.66
N ASP A 299 -0.48 -3.62 18.87
CA ASP A 299 -1.81 -3.03 18.84
C ASP A 299 -2.85 -4.00 18.27
N LEU A 300 -2.51 -4.72 17.19
CA LEU A 300 -3.40 -5.71 16.60
C LEU A 300 -3.72 -6.84 17.60
N ARG A 301 -2.72 -7.35 18.31
CA ARG A 301 -2.88 -8.43 19.32
C ARG A 301 -3.81 -8.06 20.47
N ARG A 302 -4.01 -6.78 20.81
CA ARG A 302 -4.97 -6.36 21.84
C ARG A 302 -6.41 -6.74 21.48
N PHE A 303 -6.70 -6.92 20.21
CA PHE A 303 -8.03 -7.28 19.71
C PHE A 303 -8.16 -8.77 19.39
N ALA A 304 -7.06 -9.53 19.35
CA ALA A 304 -7.12 -10.97 19.13
C ALA A 304 -7.90 -11.67 20.25
N SER A 305 -8.75 -12.63 19.87
CA SER A 305 -9.51 -13.42 20.83
C SER A 305 -8.56 -14.27 21.70
N ALA A 306 -8.86 -14.39 22.98
CA ALA A 306 -8.10 -15.26 23.89
C ALA A 306 -8.21 -16.71 23.40
N GLY A 307 -7.07 -17.28 22.96
CA GLY A 307 -7.01 -18.66 22.41
C GLY A 307 -6.78 -18.72 20.90
N ALA A 308 -6.66 -17.58 20.24
CA ALA A 308 -6.26 -17.53 18.84
C ALA A 308 -4.73 -17.66 18.66
#